data_d313604deb5423b2c49e73f303ffb877
#
_entry.id   d313604deb5423b2c49e73f303ffb877
#
_cell.length_a   1.000
_cell.length_b   1.000
_cell.length_c   1.000
_cell.angle_alpha   90.00
_cell.angle_beta   90.00
_cell.angle_gamma   90.00
#
_symmetry.space_group_name_H-M   'P 1'
#
loop_
_entity.id
_entity.type
_entity.pdbx_description
1 polymer ?
#
loop_
_entity_poly.entity_id
_entity_poly.type
_entity_poly.pdbx_seq_one_letter_code
_entity_poly.pdbx_strand_id
1 'polypeptide(L)'
;MISQSLTGIWHGIYSYPLPRASVSFVATLIETARAVSGTTHEPCTIGGSSNEILYATLLGSRQDSAVAFVKTYDGANPRYGTVAYDGTLSPDGTEIEGRWTVPGNWSGKFLMIRSAGKAEAVARKVSERA
;
A
#
# COMPACT_ATOMS: atom_id res chain seq x y z
N MET A 1 -13.09 9.45 -21.81
CA MET A 1 -12.78 9.78 -20.42
C MET A 1 -11.37 9.39 -20.05
N ILE A 2 -10.65 10.33 -19.56
CA ILE A 2 -9.26 10.10 -19.19
C ILE A 2 -9.20 9.60 -17.76
N SER A 3 -8.61 8.44 -17.57
CA SER A 3 -8.35 7.96 -16.21
C SER A 3 -7.24 8.76 -15.59
N GLN A 4 -7.36 8.98 -14.30
CA GLN A 4 -6.32 9.64 -13.53
C GLN A 4 -5.10 8.73 -13.48
N SER A 5 -3.92 9.31 -13.73
CA SER A 5 -2.67 8.58 -13.56
C SER A 5 -2.44 8.27 -12.09
N LEU A 6 -1.85 7.12 -11.81
CA LEU A 6 -1.48 6.77 -10.45
C LEU A 6 -0.17 7.42 -10.01
N THR A 7 0.54 8.06 -10.93
CA THR A 7 1.83 8.65 -10.61
C THR A 7 1.69 9.71 -9.52
N GLY A 8 2.48 9.57 -8.48
CA GLY A 8 2.48 10.50 -7.38
C GLY A 8 2.71 9.83 -6.04
N ILE A 9 2.49 10.59 -4.99
CA ILE A 9 2.70 10.13 -3.62
C ILE A 9 1.36 9.77 -3.00
N TRP A 10 1.34 8.62 -2.35
CA TRP A 10 0.15 8.08 -1.69
C TRP A 10 0.46 7.78 -0.24
N HIS A 11 -0.50 8.09 0.62
CA HIS A 11 -0.43 7.70 2.03
C HIS A 11 -1.29 6.47 2.21
N GLY A 12 -0.71 5.41 2.71
CA GLY A 12 -1.39 4.14 2.85
C GLY A 12 -1.44 3.65 4.27
N ILE A 13 -2.31 2.67 4.46
CA ILE A 13 -2.41 1.94 5.71
C ILE A 13 -2.85 0.53 5.38
N TYR A 14 -2.28 -0.44 6.08
CA TYR A 14 -2.78 -1.81 5.97
C TYR A 14 -3.08 -2.35 7.37
N SER A 15 -4.09 -3.21 7.43
CA SER A 15 -4.53 -3.79 8.69
C SER A 15 -4.42 -5.30 8.63
N TYR A 16 -4.26 -5.88 9.80
CA TYR A 16 -4.12 -7.33 9.95
C TYR A 16 -5.46 -7.94 10.29
N PRO A 17 -5.64 -9.25 9.99
CA PRO A 17 -6.83 -9.97 10.45
C PRO A 17 -6.81 -10.29 11.94
N LEU A 18 -5.74 -9.89 12.64
CA LEU A 18 -5.55 -10.13 14.06
C LEU A 18 -5.70 -8.83 14.83
N PRO A 19 -5.93 -8.87 16.16
CA PRO A 19 -5.99 -7.66 16.98
C PRO A 19 -4.60 -7.06 17.14
N ARG A 20 -4.10 -6.48 16.08
CA ARG A 20 -2.78 -5.90 15.98
C ARG A 20 -2.92 -4.52 15.32
N ALA A 21 -2.09 -3.59 15.74
CA ALA A 21 -2.14 -2.23 15.21
C ALA A 21 -1.91 -2.22 13.70
N SER A 22 -2.65 -1.36 13.02
CA SER A 22 -2.45 -1.13 11.59
C SER A 22 -1.11 -0.43 11.35
N VAL A 23 -0.59 -0.58 10.14
CA VAL A 23 0.71 -0.02 9.76
C VAL A 23 0.49 1.02 8.67
N SER A 24 1.00 2.23 8.91
CA SER A 24 0.99 3.30 7.92
C SER A 24 2.22 3.20 7.03
N PHE A 25 2.06 3.58 5.77
CA PHE A 25 3.19 3.61 4.84
C PHE A 25 3.02 4.75 3.85
N VAL A 26 4.11 5.13 3.21
CA VAL A 26 4.09 6.11 2.13
C VAL A 26 4.55 5.39 0.88
N ALA A 27 3.80 5.56 -0.20
CA ALA A 27 4.13 4.96 -1.49
C ALA A 27 4.34 6.06 -2.52
N THR A 28 5.36 5.88 -3.35
CA THR A 28 5.56 6.69 -4.54
C THR A 28 5.31 5.79 -5.73
N LEU A 29 4.31 6.11 -6.53
CA LEU A 29 3.91 5.29 -7.68
C LEU A 29 4.27 6.00 -8.97
N ILE A 30 4.63 5.19 -9.96
CA ILE A 30 4.87 5.64 -11.33
C ILE A 30 4.07 4.73 -12.24
N GLU A 31 3.18 5.33 -13.01
CA GLU A 31 2.37 4.59 -13.97
C GLU A 31 2.84 4.94 -15.38
N THR A 32 3.19 3.91 -16.16
CA THR A 32 3.60 4.07 -17.56
C THR A 32 2.83 3.06 -18.38
N ALA A 33 1.96 3.55 -19.25
CA ALA A 33 0.99 2.69 -19.94
C ALA A 33 0.17 1.94 -18.90
N ARG A 34 0.25 0.60 -18.86
CA ARG A 34 -0.48 -0.17 -17.84
C ARG A 34 0.43 -0.64 -16.71
N ALA A 35 1.71 -0.37 -16.82
CA ALA A 35 2.66 -0.81 -15.80
C ALA A 35 2.65 0.17 -14.63
N VAL A 36 2.69 -0.37 -13.43
CA VAL A 36 2.76 0.41 -12.20
C VAL A 36 4.01 -0.04 -11.47
N SER A 37 4.87 0.90 -11.13
CA SER A 37 6.04 0.62 -10.33
C SER A 37 6.12 1.66 -9.22
N GLY A 38 6.97 1.39 -8.24
CA GLY A 38 7.16 2.36 -7.18
C GLY A 38 7.92 1.82 -6.01
N THR A 39 7.89 2.62 -4.95
CA THR A 39 8.57 2.27 -3.71
C THR A 39 7.67 2.62 -2.54
N THR A 40 7.88 1.93 -1.42
CA THR A 40 7.22 2.28 -0.16
C THR A 40 8.25 2.39 0.94
N HIS A 41 7.88 3.14 1.99
CA HIS A 41 8.60 3.07 3.24
C HIS A 41 7.60 3.07 4.39
N GLU A 42 7.95 2.36 5.46
CA GLU A 42 7.08 2.17 6.60
C GLU A 42 7.93 1.87 7.84
N PRO A 43 7.37 2.12 9.06
CA PRO A 43 8.09 1.77 10.28
C PRO A 43 8.13 0.25 10.46
N CYS A 44 9.23 -0.25 11.00
CA CYS A 44 9.32 -1.67 11.32
C CYS A 44 8.51 -1.95 12.58
N THR A 45 7.58 -2.89 12.49
CA THR A 45 6.70 -3.24 13.61
C THR A 45 6.91 -4.67 14.09
N ILE A 46 7.83 -5.42 13.49
CA ILE A 46 8.04 -6.82 13.81
C ILE A 46 9.51 -7.04 14.20
N GLY A 47 9.74 -7.25 15.49
CA GLY A 47 11.02 -7.74 15.99
C GLY A 47 12.23 -6.88 15.71
N GLY A 48 12.06 -5.68 15.25
CA GLY A 48 13.18 -4.79 14.98
C GLY A 48 13.22 -3.63 15.94
N SER A 49 14.14 -2.72 15.69
CA SER A 49 14.19 -1.46 16.41
C SER A 49 12.96 -0.63 16.07
N SER A 50 12.38 0.05 17.06
CA SER A 50 11.23 0.91 16.82
C SER A 50 11.55 2.09 15.90
N ASN A 51 12.83 2.37 15.68
CA ASN A 51 13.26 3.46 14.80
C ASN A 51 13.63 2.99 13.40
N GLU A 52 13.53 1.70 13.16
CA GLU A 52 13.88 1.15 11.87
C GLU A 52 12.80 1.45 10.83
N ILE A 53 13.24 1.82 9.62
CA ILE A 53 12.35 2.06 8.50
C ILE A 53 12.54 0.92 7.50
N LEU A 54 11.43 0.36 7.05
CA LEU A 54 11.44 -0.68 6.03
C LEU A 54 11.15 -0.06 4.68
N TYR A 55 11.94 -0.42 3.70
CA TYR A 55 11.76 0.01 2.32
C TYR A 55 11.35 -1.19 1.47
N ALA A 56 10.52 -0.93 0.48
CA ALA A 56 10.06 -1.97 -0.43
C ALA A 56 9.88 -1.40 -1.82
N THR A 57 9.89 -2.30 -2.81
CA THR A 57 9.58 -1.93 -4.19
C THR A 57 8.21 -2.48 -4.55
N LEU A 58 7.54 -1.79 -5.46
CA LEU A 58 6.24 -2.19 -5.98
C LEU A 58 6.36 -2.41 -7.48
N LEU A 59 5.73 -3.47 -7.97
CA LEU A 59 5.69 -3.74 -9.40
C LEU A 59 4.39 -4.42 -9.74
N GLY A 60 3.66 -3.86 -10.68
CA GLY A 60 2.37 -4.41 -11.04
C GLY A 60 1.78 -3.76 -12.26
N SER A 61 0.45 -3.73 -12.29
CA SER A 61 -0.27 -3.21 -13.45
C SER A 61 -1.62 -2.65 -13.03
N ARG A 62 -2.19 -1.91 -13.96
CA ARG A 62 -3.52 -1.35 -13.80
C ARG A 62 -4.33 -1.63 -15.04
N GLN A 63 -5.60 -2.00 -14.84
CA GLN A 63 -6.57 -2.13 -15.92
C GLN A 63 -7.84 -1.43 -15.46
N ASP A 64 -8.13 -0.27 -16.04
CA ASP A 64 -9.25 0.58 -15.63
C ASP A 64 -9.13 0.91 -14.13
N SER A 65 -10.07 0.52 -13.32
CA SER A 65 -10.02 0.76 -11.88
C SER A 65 -9.34 -0.36 -11.10
N ALA A 66 -9.01 -1.46 -11.75
CA ALA A 66 -8.35 -2.57 -11.07
C ALA A 66 -6.85 -2.32 -11.01
N VAL A 67 -6.29 -2.33 -9.81
CA VAL A 67 -4.89 -2.08 -9.56
C VAL A 67 -4.31 -3.26 -8.80
N ALA A 68 -3.25 -3.84 -9.32
CA ALA A 68 -2.60 -4.98 -8.67
C ALA A 68 -1.10 -4.78 -8.71
N PHE A 69 -0.44 -5.04 -7.59
CA PHE A 69 1.01 -4.99 -7.56
C PHE A 69 1.56 -5.93 -6.49
N VAL A 70 2.83 -6.26 -6.66
CA VAL A 70 3.57 -7.07 -5.70
C VAL A 70 4.55 -6.16 -4.99
N LYS A 71 4.53 -6.22 -3.68
CA LYS A 71 5.43 -5.46 -2.82
C LYS A 71 6.53 -6.40 -2.35
N THR A 72 7.78 -6.02 -2.60
CA THR A 72 8.93 -6.80 -2.21
C THR A 72 9.79 -5.95 -1.30
N TYR A 73 9.96 -6.42 -0.06
CA TYR A 73 10.77 -5.70 0.91
C TYR A 73 12.25 -5.81 0.55
N ASP A 74 12.97 -4.73 0.77
CA ASP A 74 14.41 -4.69 0.55
C ASP A 74 15.12 -5.45 1.66
N GLY A 75 16.27 -5.99 1.31
CA GLY A 75 17.11 -6.68 2.28
C GLY A 75 16.79 -8.16 2.35
N ALA A 76 17.50 -8.84 3.22
CA ALA A 76 17.47 -10.30 3.30
C ALA A 76 16.74 -10.82 4.54
N ASN A 77 15.90 -10.01 5.15
CA ASN A 77 15.18 -10.45 6.34
C ASN A 77 14.08 -11.45 5.94
N PRO A 78 14.16 -12.71 6.38
CA PRO A 78 13.17 -13.72 5.98
C PRO A 78 11.77 -13.48 6.53
N ARG A 79 11.60 -12.54 7.45
CA ARG A 79 10.26 -12.19 7.95
C ARG A 79 9.50 -11.35 6.95
N TYR A 80 10.20 -10.72 6.02
CA TYR A 80 9.60 -9.83 5.05
C TYR A 80 9.85 -10.43 3.68
N GLY A 81 8.83 -10.88 3.04
CA GLY A 81 8.93 -11.44 1.71
C GLY A 81 8.20 -10.56 0.71
N THR A 82 7.43 -11.21 -0.12
CA THR A 82 6.58 -10.52 -1.08
C THR A 82 5.15 -10.54 -0.61
N VAL A 83 4.43 -9.46 -0.91
CA VAL A 83 3.03 -9.32 -0.55
C VAL A 83 2.28 -8.87 -1.80
N ALA A 84 1.22 -9.58 -2.13
CA ALA A 84 0.38 -9.22 -3.26
C ALA A 84 -0.71 -8.25 -2.80
N TYR A 85 -0.90 -7.18 -3.58
CA TYR A 85 -1.94 -6.19 -3.32
C TYR A 85 -2.90 -6.16 -4.49
N ASP A 86 -4.19 -6.27 -4.20
CA ASP A 86 -5.25 -6.18 -5.19
C ASP A 86 -6.26 -5.14 -4.73
N GLY A 87 -6.44 -4.11 -5.50
CA GLY A 87 -7.29 -3.02 -5.10
C GLY A 87 -8.10 -2.43 -6.24
N THR A 88 -8.93 -1.47 -5.86
CA THR A 88 -9.80 -0.76 -6.78
C THR A 88 -9.59 0.73 -6.60
N LEU A 89 -9.33 1.43 -7.70
CA LEU A 89 -9.21 2.88 -7.71
C LEU A 89 -10.60 3.50 -7.66
N SER A 90 -10.77 4.49 -6.79
CA SER A 90 -12.04 5.20 -6.68
C SER A 90 -12.34 5.97 -7.99
N PRO A 91 -13.62 6.27 -8.26
CA PRO A 91 -13.98 6.99 -9.50
C PRO A 91 -13.28 8.35 -9.64
N ASP A 92 -13.00 9.02 -8.55
CA ASP A 92 -12.33 10.31 -8.60
C ASP A 92 -10.80 10.19 -8.62
N GLY A 93 -10.26 8.97 -8.58
CA GLY A 93 -8.83 8.73 -8.68
C GLY A 93 -8.03 9.07 -7.43
N THR A 94 -8.68 9.22 -6.29
CA THR A 94 -8.00 9.67 -5.07
C THR A 94 -7.71 8.59 -4.06
N GLU A 95 -8.36 7.42 -4.20
CA GLU A 95 -8.19 6.33 -3.24
C GLU A 95 -8.05 5.00 -3.96
N ILE A 96 -7.23 4.13 -3.38
CA ILE A 96 -7.13 2.73 -3.80
C ILE A 96 -7.36 1.91 -2.54
N GLU A 97 -8.35 0.99 -2.60
CA GLU A 97 -8.55 0.10 -1.46
C GLU A 97 -8.73 -1.32 -1.92
N GLY A 98 -8.39 -2.26 -1.06
CA GLY A 98 -8.49 -3.67 -1.39
C GLY A 98 -7.85 -4.54 -0.34
N ARG A 99 -7.20 -5.60 -0.80
CA ARG A 99 -6.60 -6.59 0.08
C ARG A 99 -5.14 -6.81 -0.24
N TRP A 100 -4.36 -7.04 0.81
CA TRP A 100 -3.02 -7.58 0.68
C TRP A 100 -3.07 -9.06 1.06
N THR A 101 -2.17 -9.83 0.46
CA THR A 101 -2.10 -11.28 0.69
C THR A 101 -0.65 -11.72 0.73
N VAL A 102 -0.29 -12.45 1.76
CA VAL A 102 0.96 -13.19 1.81
C VAL A 102 0.60 -14.62 1.43
N PRO A 103 1.01 -15.11 0.26
CA PRO A 103 0.58 -16.41 -0.24
C PRO A 103 0.84 -17.53 0.76
N GLY A 104 -0.17 -18.36 0.98
CA GLY A 104 -0.06 -19.51 1.88
C GLY A 104 -0.07 -19.13 3.36
N ASN A 105 -0.33 -17.88 3.67
CA ASN A 105 -0.28 -17.42 5.04
C ASN A 105 -1.56 -16.64 5.41
N TRP A 106 -1.57 -15.34 5.25
CA TRP A 106 -2.70 -14.54 5.67
C TRP A 106 -2.94 -13.37 4.72
N SER A 107 -4.04 -12.67 4.94
CA SER A 107 -4.40 -11.51 4.16
C SER A 107 -5.08 -10.49 5.06
N GLY A 108 -5.17 -9.27 4.59
CA GLY A 108 -5.82 -8.18 5.29
C GLY A 108 -6.27 -7.11 4.31
N LYS A 109 -6.64 -5.96 4.83
CA LYS A 109 -7.15 -4.85 4.02
C LYS A 109 -6.11 -3.75 3.93
N PHE A 110 -6.20 -2.97 2.86
CA PHE A 110 -5.37 -1.78 2.73
C PHE A 110 -6.17 -0.64 2.12
N LEU A 111 -5.70 0.56 2.37
CA LEU A 111 -6.24 1.78 1.80
C LEU A 111 -5.08 2.70 1.48
N MET A 112 -5.08 3.30 0.30
CA MET A 112 -4.11 4.31 -0.08
C MET A 112 -4.87 5.55 -0.52
N ILE A 113 -4.43 6.70 -0.05
CA ILE A 113 -5.04 7.98 -0.37
C ILE A 113 -3.99 8.85 -1.03
N ARG A 114 -4.35 9.43 -2.16
CA ARG A 114 -3.43 10.28 -2.91
C ARG A 114 -3.01 11.47 -2.07
N SER A 115 -1.73 11.71 -2.05
CA SER A 115 -1.19 12.78 -1.25
C SER A 115 -1.59 14.14 -1.82
N ALA A 116 -2.12 14.93 -0.96
CA ALA A 116 -2.34 16.35 -1.17
C ALA A 116 -2.48 16.92 0.24
N GLY A 117 -1.54 16.53 1.13
CA GLY A 117 -1.66 16.82 2.53
C GLY A 117 -2.65 15.92 3.22
N LYS A 118 -2.66 14.62 2.90
CA LYS A 118 -3.73 13.73 3.32
C LYS A 118 -3.41 12.74 4.43
N ALA A 119 -2.33 12.93 5.15
CA ALA A 119 -2.04 12.09 6.29
C ALA A 119 -3.20 12.09 7.30
N GLU A 120 -3.83 13.25 7.45
CA GLU A 120 -5.00 13.36 8.33
C GLU A 120 -6.17 12.53 7.83
N ALA A 121 -6.38 12.52 6.51
CA ALA A 121 -7.45 11.74 5.92
C ALA A 121 -7.23 10.25 6.13
N VAL A 122 -5.99 9.78 6.05
CA VAL A 122 -5.65 8.40 6.34
C VAL A 122 -5.97 8.07 7.79
N ALA A 123 -5.57 8.94 8.70
CA ALA A 123 -5.83 8.73 10.13
C ALA A 123 -7.34 8.68 10.41
N ARG A 124 -8.11 9.54 9.76
CA ARG A 124 -9.56 9.55 9.92
C ARG A 124 -10.18 8.25 9.41
N LYS A 125 -9.74 7.78 8.25
CA LYS A 125 -10.24 6.52 7.69
C LYS A 125 -9.94 5.34 8.60
N VAL A 126 -8.78 5.34 9.23
CA VAL A 126 -8.43 4.30 10.19
C VAL A 126 -9.41 4.32 11.35
N SER A 127 -9.72 5.48 11.88
CA SER A 127 -10.67 5.60 13.00
C SER A 127 -12.05 5.10 12.61
N GLU A 128 -12.50 5.38 11.39
CA GLU A 128 -13.80 4.92 10.91
C GLU A 128 -13.84 3.41 10.73
N ARG A 129 -12.71 2.78 10.44
CA ARG A 129 -12.64 1.35 10.21
C ARG A 129 -12.34 0.55 11.48
N ALA A 130 -11.91 1.23 12.51
CA ALA A 130 -11.64 0.60 13.78
C ALA A 130 -12.94 0.38 14.55
#